data_6e2b7d6a8c2023a01c3c3a94e4ee9bf4
#
_entry.id   6e2b7d6a8c2023a01c3c3a94e4ee9bf4
#
_cell.length_a   1.000
_cell.length_b   1.000
_cell.length_c   1.000
_cell.angle_alpha   90.00
_cell.angle_beta   90.00
_cell.angle_gamma   90.00
#
_symmetry.space_group_name_H-M   'P 1'
#
loop_
_entity.id
_entity.type
_entity.pdbx_description
1 polymer ?
#
loop_
_entity_poly.entity_id
_entity_poly.type
_entity_poly.pdbx_seq_one_letter_code
_entity_poly.pdbx_strand_id
1 'polypeptide(L)'
;MSARRDTMNCCLFDVAHVLKGGFEMGNIWYNEPKSLNVAFDVIGDIVLSAASQQYGGFTIPRVDLILEPYAELSYSKIVEKYLMLGLSREKAEEIAWKDIEYEFRQGFQGWEYKFNTVGSSRGDYPFITVTTGTGTGRFAKMASKVMFDVRRGGQGKEGFKKPVLFPKIVFLYDNELHGPGKSCEDVFEA
;
A
#
# COMPACT_ATOMS: atom_id res chain seq x y z
N MET A 1 19.11 37.00 10.27
CA MET A 1 18.51 35.89 11.06
C MET A 1 18.53 34.65 10.20
N SER A 2 19.41 33.70 10.50
CA SER A 2 19.47 32.41 9.80
C SER A 2 18.24 31.59 10.23
N ALA A 3 17.29 31.37 9.31
CA ALA A 3 16.22 30.42 9.54
C ALA A 3 16.87 29.03 9.70
N ARG A 4 16.93 28.50 10.91
CA ARG A 4 17.22 27.09 11.13
C ARG A 4 16.13 26.31 10.40
N ARG A 5 16.47 25.72 9.26
CA ARG A 5 15.64 24.67 8.66
C ARG A 5 15.85 23.44 9.54
N ASP A 6 14.92 23.20 10.44
CA ASP A 6 14.85 21.94 11.14
C ASP A 6 14.44 20.88 10.10
N THR A 7 15.45 20.26 9.49
CA THR A 7 15.23 19.12 8.60
C THR A 7 14.82 17.95 9.47
N MET A 8 13.57 17.50 9.31
CA MET A 8 13.12 16.28 9.96
C MET A 8 13.94 15.10 9.44
N ASN A 9 14.54 14.36 10.35
CA ASN A 9 15.38 13.23 9.99
C ASN A 9 14.54 12.01 9.59
N CYS A 10 13.54 11.67 10.39
CA CYS A 10 12.59 10.58 10.14
C CYS A 10 11.17 11.05 10.37
N CYS A 11 10.18 10.45 9.70
CA CYS A 11 8.78 10.76 9.96
C CYS A 11 7.86 9.53 9.85
N LEU A 12 6.76 9.60 10.60
CA LEU A 12 5.53 8.86 10.33
C LEU A 12 4.64 9.79 9.49
N PHE A 13 4.34 9.40 8.27
CA PHE A 13 3.62 10.25 7.35
C PHE A 13 2.16 9.81 7.23
N ASP A 14 1.24 10.69 7.60
CA ASP A 14 -0.20 10.40 7.54
C ASP A 14 -0.72 10.53 6.10
N VAL A 15 -0.44 9.51 5.30
CA VAL A 15 -0.88 9.42 3.91
C VAL A 15 -2.40 9.45 3.81
N ALA A 16 -3.12 8.83 4.75
CA ALA A 16 -4.58 8.80 4.73
C ALA A 16 -5.19 10.21 4.80
N HIS A 17 -4.61 11.07 5.65
CA HIS A 17 -5.04 12.46 5.75
C HIS A 17 -4.75 13.25 4.47
N VAL A 18 -3.58 13.05 3.88
CA VAL A 18 -3.19 13.75 2.65
C VAL A 18 -4.07 13.37 1.46
N LEU A 19 -4.43 12.10 1.33
CA LEU A 19 -5.28 11.62 0.23
C LEU A 19 -6.71 12.16 0.30
N LYS A 20 -7.21 12.38 1.52
CA LYS A 20 -8.60 12.74 1.75
C LYS A 20 -8.90 14.14 1.20
N GLY A 21 -9.81 14.20 0.22
CA GLY A 21 -10.22 15.45 -0.41
C GLY A 21 -9.27 15.99 -1.48
N GLY A 22 -8.15 15.32 -1.71
CA GLY A 22 -7.11 15.75 -2.66
C GLY A 22 -6.10 16.73 -2.05
N PHE A 23 -5.01 16.98 -2.78
CA PHE A 23 -3.89 17.81 -2.33
C PHE A 23 -3.11 18.36 -3.53
N GLU A 24 -2.31 19.39 -3.27
CA GLU A 24 -1.38 19.93 -4.27
C GLU A 24 0.04 19.37 -4.03
N MET A 25 0.67 18.91 -5.10
CA MET A 25 2.06 18.49 -5.09
C MET A 25 2.76 18.99 -6.36
N GLY A 26 3.85 19.73 -6.19
CA GLY A 26 4.46 20.47 -7.30
C GLY A 26 3.50 21.54 -7.81
N ASN A 27 3.16 21.49 -9.09
CA ASN A 27 2.23 22.43 -9.74
C ASN A 27 0.92 21.73 -10.16
N ILE A 28 0.58 20.60 -9.56
CA ILE A 28 -0.55 19.76 -9.95
C ILE A 28 -1.42 19.47 -8.74
N TRP A 29 -2.73 19.59 -8.93
CA TRP A 29 -3.72 19.12 -7.96
C TRP A 29 -3.98 17.63 -8.17
N TYR A 30 -3.75 16.84 -7.12
CA TYR A 30 -4.09 15.43 -7.05
C TYR A 30 -5.47 15.27 -6.44
N ASN A 31 -6.42 14.74 -7.21
CA ASN A 31 -7.71 14.36 -6.66
C ASN A 31 -7.60 13.11 -5.79
N GLU A 32 -8.47 12.99 -4.81
CA GLU A 32 -8.58 11.77 -4.03
C GLU A 32 -8.81 10.54 -4.93
N PRO A 33 -8.03 9.46 -4.77
CA PRO A 33 -8.19 8.25 -5.58
C PRO A 33 -9.59 7.67 -5.47
N LYS A 34 -10.09 7.11 -6.58
CA LYS A 34 -11.40 6.46 -6.64
C LYS A 34 -11.30 4.97 -7.01
N SER A 35 -10.11 4.42 -6.93
CA SER A 35 -9.82 3.01 -7.18
C SER A 35 -8.51 2.60 -6.51
N LEU A 36 -8.35 1.31 -6.30
CA LEU A 36 -7.19 0.75 -5.61
C LEU A 36 -5.88 1.00 -6.37
N ASN A 37 -5.87 0.76 -7.69
CA ASN A 37 -4.69 0.97 -8.53
C ASN A 37 -4.22 2.43 -8.51
N VAL A 38 -5.14 3.40 -8.64
CA VAL A 38 -4.81 4.83 -8.56
C VAL A 38 -4.30 5.21 -7.17
N ALA A 39 -4.87 4.61 -6.10
CA ALA A 39 -4.37 4.83 -4.75
C ALA A 39 -2.91 4.37 -4.60
N PHE A 40 -2.55 3.20 -5.14
CA PHE A 40 -1.15 2.73 -5.16
C PHE A 40 -0.23 3.72 -5.88
N ASP A 41 -0.63 4.22 -7.04
CA ASP A 41 0.19 5.15 -7.81
C ASP A 41 0.38 6.47 -7.07
N VAL A 42 -0.69 7.09 -6.61
CA VAL A 42 -0.65 8.38 -5.90
C VAL A 42 0.15 8.28 -4.59
N ILE A 43 -0.03 7.21 -3.82
CA ILE A 43 0.76 6.98 -2.62
C ILE A 43 2.24 6.81 -2.97
N GLY A 44 2.55 6.08 -4.04
CA GLY A 44 3.92 5.92 -4.52
C GLY A 44 4.58 7.27 -4.86
N ASP A 45 3.87 8.15 -5.52
CA ASP A 45 4.34 9.50 -5.89
C ASP A 45 4.58 10.37 -4.65
N ILE A 46 3.62 10.37 -3.69
CA ILE A 46 3.76 11.08 -2.41
C ILE A 46 5.02 10.61 -1.68
N VAL A 47 5.19 9.29 -1.57
CA VAL A 47 6.32 8.69 -0.84
C VAL A 47 7.64 9.08 -1.47
N LEU A 48 7.79 8.96 -2.79
CA LEU A 48 9.02 9.32 -3.49
C LEU A 48 9.32 10.81 -3.35
N SER A 49 8.31 11.67 -3.49
CA SER A 49 8.47 13.11 -3.33
C SER A 49 8.87 13.50 -1.91
N ALA A 50 8.15 13.01 -0.90
CA ALA A 50 8.41 13.35 0.50
C ALA A 50 9.72 12.73 1.01
N ALA A 51 10.00 11.47 0.69
CA ALA A 51 11.23 10.79 1.10
C ALA A 51 12.49 11.44 0.51
N SER A 52 12.41 12.00 -0.69
CA SER A 52 13.53 12.73 -1.31
C SER A 52 13.95 13.98 -0.55
N GLN A 53 13.10 14.51 0.32
CA GLN A 53 13.32 15.71 1.12
C GLN A 53 13.81 15.39 2.54
N GLN A 54 13.99 14.12 2.86
CA GLN A 54 14.37 13.65 4.19
C GLN A 54 15.73 12.98 4.17
N TYR A 55 16.45 13.02 5.31
CA TYR A 55 17.73 12.34 5.50
C TYR A 55 17.57 10.94 6.09
N GLY A 56 16.45 10.65 6.74
CA GLY A 56 16.20 9.41 7.45
C GLY A 56 15.00 8.63 6.90
N GLY A 57 14.41 7.80 7.76
CA GLY A 57 13.31 6.90 7.38
C GLY A 57 11.99 7.61 7.17
N PHE A 58 11.26 7.14 6.16
CA PHE A 58 9.89 7.54 5.87
C PHE A 58 8.96 6.35 6.12
N THR A 59 8.01 6.48 7.03
CA THR A 59 7.10 5.39 7.39
C THR A 59 5.66 5.72 7.01
N ILE A 60 5.02 4.81 6.28
CA ILE A 60 3.57 4.82 6.04
C ILE A 60 2.93 3.92 7.10
N PRO A 61 2.22 4.47 8.08
CA PRO A 61 1.59 3.68 9.12
C PRO A 61 0.33 2.99 8.62
N ARG A 62 0.13 1.74 8.99
CA ARG A 62 -1.10 0.96 8.78
C ARG A 62 -1.61 1.00 7.34
N VAL A 63 -0.76 0.59 6.41
CA VAL A 63 -1.06 0.63 4.97
C VAL A 63 -2.27 -0.22 4.58
N ASP A 64 -2.55 -1.28 5.32
CA ASP A 64 -3.75 -2.11 5.22
C ASP A 64 -5.04 -1.30 5.37
N LEU A 65 -5.11 -0.45 6.40
CA LEU A 65 -6.25 0.43 6.63
C LEU A 65 -6.33 1.59 5.63
N ILE A 66 -5.19 2.07 5.13
CA ILE A 66 -5.17 3.15 4.13
C ILE A 66 -5.73 2.66 2.79
N LEU A 67 -5.39 1.43 2.39
CA LEU A 67 -5.80 0.89 1.10
C LEU A 67 -7.22 0.29 1.10
N GLU A 68 -7.73 -0.14 2.24
CA GLU A 68 -9.04 -0.78 2.37
C GLU A 68 -10.19 -0.01 1.72
N PRO A 69 -10.40 1.30 1.97
CA PRO A 69 -11.51 2.03 1.36
C PRO A 69 -11.43 2.09 -0.17
N TYR A 70 -10.25 2.14 -0.74
CA TYR A 70 -10.05 2.14 -2.19
C TYR A 70 -10.29 0.76 -2.81
N ALA A 71 -9.97 -0.30 -2.08
CA ALA A 71 -10.31 -1.66 -2.46
C ALA A 71 -11.82 -1.90 -2.46
N GLU A 72 -12.55 -1.39 -1.45
CA GLU A 72 -14.03 -1.45 -1.43
C GLU A 72 -14.64 -0.69 -2.61
N LEU A 73 -14.11 0.49 -2.96
CA LEU A 73 -14.57 1.25 -4.13
C LEU A 73 -14.33 0.49 -5.44
N SER A 74 -13.15 -0.09 -5.62
CA SER A 74 -12.83 -0.90 -6.80
C SER A 74 -13.71 -2.14 -6.86
N TYR A 75 -13.85 -2.86 -5.75
CA TYR A 75 -14.70 -4.06 -5.66
C TYR A 75 -16.14 -3.77 -6.06
N SER A 76 -16.74 -2.73 -5.48
CA SER A 76 -18.13 -2.34 -5.79
C SER A 76 -18.32 -2.04 -7.27
N LYS A 77 -17.41 -1.30 -7.89
CA LYS A 77 -17.47 -1.02 -9.33
C LYS A 77 -17.34 -2.26 -10.19
N ILE A 78 -16.48 -3.20 -9.82
CA ILE A 78 -16.30 -4.46 -10.55
C ILE A 78 -17.57 -5.30 -10.45
N VAL A 79 -18.15 -5.44 -9.24
CA VAL A 79 -19.42 -6.16 -9.05
C VAL A 79 -20.54 -5.55 -9.90
N GLU A 80 -20.72 -4.22 -9.83
CA GLU A 80 -21.73 -3.52 -10.63
C GLU A 80 -21.54 -3.77 -12.14
N LYS A 81 -20.31 -3.69 -12.62
CA LYS A 81 -19.97 -3.95 -14.02
C LYS A 81 -20.42 -5.35 -14.46
N TYR A 82 -20.12 -6.37 -13.67
CA TYR A 82 -20.48 -7.76 -14.02
C TYR A 82 -21.98 -8.03 -13.88
N LEU A 83 -22.65 -7.39 -12.95
CA LEU A 83 -24.12 -7.44 -12.87
C LEU A 83 -24.78 -6.82 -14.11
N MET A 84 -24.28 -5.70 -14.61
CA MET A 84 -24.76 -5.08 -15.85
C MET A 84 -24.54 -5.97 -17.09
N LEU A 85 -23.52 -6.82 -17.05
CA LEU A 85 -23.25 -7.83 -18.09
C LEU A 85 -24.11 -9.10 -17.95
N GLY A 86 -25.03 -9.15 -16.98
CA GLY A 86 -25.98 -10.25 -16.79
C GLY A 86 -25.45 -11.43 -15.97
N LEU A 87 -24.33 -11.30 -15.27
CA LEU A 87 -23.86 -12.33 -14.34
C LEU A 87 -24.72 -12.35 -13.07
N SER A 88 -24.78 -13.52 -12.41
CA SER A 88 -25.34 -13.59 -11.06
C SER A 88 -24.47 -12.80 -10.06
N ARG A 89 -25.09 -12.32 -8.99
CA ARG A 89 -24.38 -11.59 -7.93
C ARG A 89 -23.23 -12.42 -7.36
N GLU A 90 -23.47 -13.68 -7.04
CA GLU A 90 -22.45 -14.58 -6.50
C GLU A 90 -21.23 -14.69 -7.44
N LYS A 91 -21.47 -14.84 -8.73
CA LYS A 91 -20.39 -14.93 -9.72
C LYS A 91 -19.65 -13.61 -9.89
N ALA A 92 -20.37 -12.49 -9.88
CA ALA A 92 -19.78 -11.16 -9.95
C ALA A 92 -18.89 -10.88 -8.74
N GLU A 93 -19.32 -11.25 -7.53
CA GLU A 93 -18.57 -11.10 -6.29
C GLU A 93 -17.32 -11.99 -6.25
N GLU A 94 -17.43 -13.25 -6.73
CA GLU A 94 -16.27 -14.16 -6.83
C GLU A 94 -15.18 -13.58 -7.76
N ILE A 95 -15.59 -13.06 -8.91
CA ILE A 95 -14.65 -12.46 -9.87
C ILE A 95 -14.03 -11.19 -9.27
N ALA A 96 -14.87 -10.30 -8.72
CA ALA A 96 -14.39 -9.06 -8.11
C ALA A 96 -13.39 -9.31 -6.97
N TRP A 97 -13.60 -10.36 -6.18
CA TRP A 97 -12.64 -10.73 -5.12
C TRP A 97 -11.27 -11.08 -5.67
N LYS A 98 -11.20 -11.87 -6.74
CA LYS A 98 -9.95 -12.26 -7.41
C LYS A 98 -9.28 -11.07 -8.09
N ASP A 99 -10.08 -10.19 -8.69
CA ASP A 99 -9.57 -8.98 -9.35
C ASP A 99 -8.92 -8.04 -8.31
N ILE A 100 -9.54 -7.85 -7.14
CA ILE A 100 -8.97 -7.02 -6.07
C ILE A 100 -7.70 -7.65 -5.49
N GLU A 101 -7.66 -8.96 -5.29
CA GLU A 101 -6.44 -9.66 -4.86
C GLU A 101 -5.31 -9.44 -5.88
N TYR A 102 -5.63 -9.54 -7.17
CA TYR A 102 -4.67 -9.27 -8.23
C TYR A 102 -4.20 -7.80 -8.25
N GLU A 103 -5.13 -6.83 -8.08
CA GLU A 103 -4.76 -5.41 -7.98
C GLU A 103 -3.82 -5.14 -6.80
N PHE A 104 -4.07 -5.73 -5.62
CA PHE A 104 -3.15 -5.65 -4.49
C PHE A 104 -1.77 -6.21 -4.83
N ARG A 105 -1.72 -7.38 -5.46
CA ARG A 105 -0.46 -8.03 -5.89
C ARG A 105 0.33 -7.14 -6.83
N GLN A 106 -0.31 -6.57 -7.83
CA GLN A 106 0.33 -5.66 -8.78
C GLN A 106 0.76 -4.34 -8.13
N GLY A 107 -0.06 -3.79 -7.26
CA GLY A 107 0.25 -2.56 -6.53
C GLY A 107 1.48 -2.70 -5.62
N PHE A 108 1.54 -3.75 -4.81
CA PHE A 108 2.71 -4.00 -3.95
C PHE A 108 3.97 -4.33 -4.76
N GLN A 109 3.84 -5.10 -5.84
CA GLN A 109 4.95 -5.34 -6.76
C GLN A 109 5.44 -4.01 -7.38
N GLY A 110 4.53 -3.14 -7.77
CA GLY A 110 4.85 -1.80 -8.30
C GLY A 110 5.60 -0.94 -7.27
N TRP A 111 5.22 -1.00 -5.99
CA TRP A 111 5.95 -0.32 -4.93
C TRP A 111 7.36 -0.91 -4.72
N GLU A 112 7.50 -2.23 -4.77
CA GLU A 112 8.82 -2.84 -4.68
C GLU A 112 9.73 -2.38 -5.83
N TYR A 113 9.21 -2.22 -7.04
CA TYR A 113 9.97 -1.65 -8.14
C TYR A 113 10.31 -0.18 -7.90
N LYS A 114 9.30 0.66 -7.63
CA LYS A 114 9.49 2.11 -7.41
C LYS A 114 10.51 2.40 -6.30
N PHE A 115 10.39 1.73 -5.16
CA PHE A 115 11.19 2.03 -3.98
C PHE A 115 12.61 1.45 -4.01
N ASN A 116 12.90 0.55 -4.93
CA ASN A 116 14.23 -0.04 -5.11
C ASN A 116 14.95 0.41 -6.39
N THR A 117 14.28 1.18 -7.27
CA THR A 117 14.85 1.58 -8.56
C THR A 117 14.86 3.09 -8.79
N VAL A 118 13.95 3.83 -8.16
CA VAL A 118 13.86 5.28 -8.31
C VAL A 118 14.62 5.96 -7.17
N GLY A 119 15.87 6.32 -7.45
CA GLY A 119 16.71 7.06 -6.52
C GLY A 119 16.41 8.56 -6.52
N SER A 120 16.85 9.26 -5.48
CA SER A 120 16.89 10.71 -5.44
C SER A 120 17.96 11.24 -6.41
N SER A 121 17.94 12.56 -6.67
CA SER A 121 19.00 13.24 -7.44
C SER A 121 20.41 13.09 -6.80
N ARG A 122 20.48 12.64 -5.55
CA ARG A 122 21.74 12.36 -4.84
C ARG A 122 22.21 10.91 -5.00
N GLY A 123 21.45 10.05 -5.70
CA GLY A 123 21.76 8.64 -5.88
C GLY A 123 21.33 7.73 -4.73
N ASP A 124 20.73 8.29 -3.67
CA ASP A 124 20.26 7.53 -2.52
C ASP A 124 18.85 6.99 -2.77
N TYR A 125 18.58 5.76 -2.33
CA TYR A 125 17.24 5.19 -2.29
C TYR A 125 16.52 5.64 -1.01
N PRO A 126 15.21 5.90 -1.09
CA PRO A 126 14.45 6.29 0.10
C PRO A 126 14.34 5.13 1.10
N PHE A 127 14.61 5.40 2.39
CA PHE A 127 14.44 4.43 3.47
C PHE A 127 12.96 4.31 3.86
N ILE A 128 12.19 3.63 3.03
CA ILE A 128 10.75 3.50 3.22
C ILE A 128 10.43 2.30 4.11
N THR A 129 9.54 2.53 5.07
CA THR A 129 8.93 1.50 5.92
C THR A 129 7.41 1.57 5.78
N VAL A 130 6.76 0.44 5.76
CA VAL A 130 5.30 0.34 5.87
C VAL A 130 4.96 -0.50 7.09
N THR A 131 3.90 -0.12 7.81
CA THR A 131 3.37 -0.98 8.87
C THR A 131 2.01 -1.54 8.46
N THR A 132 1.67 -2.72 8.93
CA THR A 132 0.44 -3.45 8.60
C THR A 132 0.06 -4.40 9.72
N GLY A 133 -1.13 -4.99 9.64
CA GLY A 133 -1.58 -6.08 10.51
C GLY A 133 -2.72 -5.69 11.44
N THR A 134 -3.07 -4.42 11.59
CA THR A 134 -4.13 -4.01 12.54
C THR A 134 -5.51 -3.87 11.92
N GLY A 135 -5.64 -3.99 10.62
CA GLY A 135 -6.92 -3.91 9.92
C GLY A 135 -7.71 -5.22 10.08
N THR A 136 -8.96 -5.11 10.57
CA THR A 136 -9.86 -6.24 10.76
C THR A 136 -10.81 -6.46 9.60
N GLY A 137 -10.93 -5.49 8.71
CA GLY A 137 -11.78 -5.57 7.52
C GLY A 137 -11.23 -6.54 6.47
N ARG A 138 -12.11 -7.02 5.60
CA ARG A 138 -11.78 -8.06 4.62
C ARG A 138 -10.65 -7.68 3.68
N PHE A 139 -10.62 -6.43 3.21
CA PHE A 139 -9.58 -5.98 2.29
C PHE A 139 -8.31 -5.50 3.01
N ALA A 140 -8.41 -5.04 4.26
CA ALA A 140 -7.24 -4.79 5.09
C ALA A 140 -6.46 -6.08 5.37
N LYS A 141 -7.17 -7.16 5.71
CA LYS A 141 -6.57 -8.49 5.86
C LYS A 141 -5.94 -9.00 4.55
N MET A 142 -6.67 -8.87 3.43
CA MET A 142 -6.17 -9.23 2.11
C MET A 142 -4.90 -8.45 1.77
N ALA A 143 -4.90 -7.13 1.99
CA ALA A 143 -3.73 -6.29 1.76
C ALA A 143 -2.49 -6.78 2.51
N SER A 144 -2.64 -7.08 3.80
CA SER A 144 -1.53 -7.61 4.63
C SER A 144 -0.99 -8.92 4.09
N LYS A 145 -1.86 -9.90 3.84
CA LYS A 145 -1.48 -11.22 3.32
C LYS A 145 -0.78 -11.13 1.96
N VAL A 146 -1.39 -10.41 1.01
CA VAL A 146 -0.84 -10.26 -0.35
C VAL A 146 0.51 -9.53 -0.32
N MET A 147 0.67 -8.54 0.56
CA MET A 147 1.95 -7.84 0.71
C MET A 147 3.07 -8.78 1.16
N PHE A 148 2.80 -9.67 2.13
CA PHE A 148 3.77 -10.68 2.56
C PHE A 148 4.07 -11.69 1.45
N ASP A 149 3.04 -12.14 0.70
CA ASP A 149 3.23 -13.05 -0.43
C ASP A 149 4.11 -12.45 -1.52
N VAL A 150 3.87 -11.20 -1.90
CA VAL A 150 4.69 -10.48 -2.89
C VAL A 150 6.14 -10.40 -2.41
N ARG A 151 6.36 -10.02 -1.14
CA ARG A 151 7.68 -9.93 -0.54
C ARG A 151 8.40 -11.27 -0.51
N ARG A 152 7.72 -12.34 -0.08
CA ARG A 152 8.26 -13.70 -0.03
C ARG A 152 8.59 -14.23 -1.42
N GLY A 153 7.80 -13.86 -2.42
CA GLY A 153 8.03 -14.24 -3.81
C GLY A 153 9.30 -13.63 -4.42
N GLY A 154 9.76 -12.49 -3.91
CA GLY A 154 10.90 -11.75 -4.46
C GLY A 154 10.66 -11.20 -5.86
N GLN A 155 11.63 -10.44 -6.38
CA GLN A 155 11.56 -9.80 -7.70
C GLN A 155 12.71 -10.27 -8.61
N GLY A 156 12.43 -10.38 -9.90
CA GLY A 156 13.42 -10.79 -10.90
C GLY A 156 12.84 -11.73 -11.94
N LYS A 157 13.71 -12.21 -12.80
CA LYS A 157 13.36 -13.22 -13.82
C LYS A 157 13.02 -14.55 -13.15
N GLU A 158 12.17 -15.34 -13.80
CA GLU A 158 11.86 -16.69 -13.35
C GLU A 158 13.16 -17.50 -13.15
N GLY A 159 13.25 -18.22 -12.03
CA GLY A 159 14.47 -18.93 -11.61
C GLY A 159 15.59 -18.07 -11.02
N PHE A 160 15.47 -16.73 -11.05
CA PHE A 160 16.49 -15.80 -10.53
C PHE A 160 15.89 -14.70 -9.67
N LYS A 161 14.82 -15.00 -8.95
CA LYS A 161 14.19 -14.04 -8.04
C LYS A 161 15.09 -13.74 -6.84
N LYS A 162 15.14 -12.46 -6.47
CA LYS A 162 15.92 -11.97 -5.33
C LYS A 162 15.00 -11.21 -4.36
N PRO A 163 15.29 -11.24 -3.07
CA PRO A 163 14.61 -10.39 -2.12
C PRO A 163 14.93 -8.91 -2.41
N VAL A 164 13.98 -8.04 -2.16
CA VAL A 164 14.13 -6.58 -2.27
C VAL A 164 14.24 -5.95 -0.89
N LEU A 165 14.86 -4.76 -0.81
CA LEU A 165 15.10 -4.08 0.47
C LEU A 165 13.89 -3.26 0.92
N PHE A 166 13.25 -2.55 0.01
CA PHE A 166 12.20 -1.58 0.32
C PHE A 166 10.85 -1.93 -0.34
N PRO A 167 9.75 -1.53 0.31
CA PRO A 167 9.69 -0.97 1.67
C PRO A 167 10.08 -2.01 2.71
N LYS A 168 10.64 -1.59 3.85
CA LYS A 168 10.71 -2.45 5.04
C LYS A 168 9.27 -2.69 5.51
N ILE A 169 8.93 -3.92 5.84
CA ILE A 169 7.60 -4.28 6.34
C ILE A 169 7.71 -4.52 7.84
N VAL A 170 6.85 -3.85 8.60
CA VAL A 170 6.71 -4.05 10.05
C VAL A 170 5.30 -4.54 10.33
N PHE A 171 5.20 -5.75 10.83
CA PHE A 171 3.93 -6.31 11.30
C PHE A 171 3.64 -5.80 12.70
N LEU A 172 2.46 -5.23 12.89
CA LEU A 172 1.99 -4.72 14.18
C LEU A 172 1.21 -5.83 14.88
N TYR A 173 1.90 -6.61 15.71
CA TYR A 173 1.26 -7.68 16.47
C TYR A 173 0.48 -7.11 17.66
N ASP A 174 -0.75 -7.59 17.82
CA ASP A 174 -1.61 -7.34 18.96
C ASP A 174 -2.28 -8.67 19.35
N ASN A 175 -2.08 -9.11 20.61
CA ASN A 175 -2.61 -10.37 21.07
C ASN A 175 -4.15 -10.45 21.02
N GLU A 176 -4.85 -9.33 21.16
CA GLU A 176 -6.31 -9.27 21.07
C GLU A 176 -6.82 -9.37 19.62
N LEU A 177 -5.95 -9.13 18.63
CA LEU A 177 -6.29 -9.28 17.22
C LEU A 177 -5.75 -10.57 16.60
N HIS A 178 -4.55 -10.98 16.98
CA HIS A 178 -3.78 -12.05 16.31
C HIS A 178 -3.60 -13.31 17.14
N GLY A 179 -4.00 -13.28 18.41
CA GLY A 179 -3.96 -14.46 19.28
C GLY A 179 -4.88 -15.58 18.81
N PRO A 180 -4.74 -16.80 19.35
CA PRO A 180 -5.55 -17.95 18.97
C PRO A 180 -7.06 -17.67 19.05
N GLY A 181 -7.80 -17.94 17.97
CA GLY A 181 -9.23 -17.70 17.85
C GLY A 181 -9.63 -16.23 17.66
N LYS A 182 -8.68 -15.33 17.46
CA LYS A 182 -8.95 -13.91 17.26
C LYS A 182 -9.19 -13.56 15.78
N SER A 183 -9.72 -12.36 15.55
CA SER A 183 -10.21 -11.94 14.23
C SER A 183 -9.15 -11.85 13.13
N CYS A 184 -7.89 -11.67 13.47
CA CYS A 184 -6.76 -11.55 12.55
C CYS A 184 -5.68 -12.64 12.75
N GLU A 185 -6.02 -13.76 13.41
CA GLU A 185 -5.12 -14.91 13.53
C GLU A 185 -4.61 -15.35 12.15
N ASP A 186 -5.51 -15.42 11.18
CA ASP A 186 -5.25 -15.79 9.79
C ASP A 186 -4.29 -14.83 9.05
N VAL A 187 -4.14 -13.60 9.51
CA VAL A 187 -3.17 -12.62 8.99
C VAL A 187 -1.79 -12.85 9.58
N PHE A 188 -1.73 -13.27 10.83
CA PHE A 188 -0.48 -13.59 11.53
C PHE A 188 0.13 -14.90 11.04
N GLU A 189 -0.70 -15.87 10.67
CA GLU A 189 -0.28 -17.17 10.15
C GLU A 189 0.15 -17.17 8.68
N ALA A 190 -0.16 -16.09 7.94
CA ALA A 190 0.15 -15.97 6.51
C ALA A 190 1.61 -15.57 6.26
#